data_9dce4a5ad27f2ec2a3360f81fec6afe5
#
_entry.id   9dce4a5ad27f2ec2a3360f81fec6afe5
#
_cell.length_a   1.000
_cell.length_b   1.000
_cell.length_c   1.000
_cell.angle_alpha   90.00
_cell.angle_beta   90.00
_cell.angle_gamma   90.00
#
_symmetry.space_group_name_H-M   'P 1'
#
loop_
_entity.id
_entity.type
_entity.pdbx_description
1 polymer ?
#
loop_
_entity_poly.entity_id
_entity_poly.type
_entity_poly.pdbx_seq_one_letter_code
_entity_poly.pdbx_strand_id
1 'polypeptide(L)'
;MKRGSWIISQTWGNLFFLNFITSYGNLRKIVPQHLKLDSFQGYYFTSIVPFQMSDVSFPFTPSLPFSRLNELNLRTYVTYEGVPGIYFFTLDSNHRIANFVARNFFHLPYRYSNMHLRKNENFYQFKSNHAELSFKIGQSRVKNDRDKFITDRYFLFTQDKKFVLRGQVLHEPWVLH
;
A
#
# COMPACT_ATOMS: atom_id res chain seq x y z
N MET A 1 21.84 8.39 -9.96
CA MET A 1 20.56 7.91 -10.57
C MET A 1 19.98 9.04 -11.41
N LYS A 2 19.73 8.82 -12.70
CA LYS A 2 18.94 9.78 -13.49
C LYS A 2 17.55 9.86 -12.84
N ARG A 3 17.13 11.05 -12.43
CA ARG A 3 15.75 11.30 -11.97
C ARG A 3 14.83 10.98 -13.15
N GLY A 4 14.22 9.79 -13.14
CA GLY A 4 13.11 9.49 -14.04
C GLY A 4 11.98 10.50 -13.80
N SER A 5 11.22 10.84 -14.82
CA SER A 5 10.05 11.69 -14.67
C SER A 5 9.06 10.97 -13.74
N TRP A 6 8.79 11.53 -12.55
CA TRP A 6 7.73 11.05 -11.67
C TRP A 6 6.37 11.44 -12.27
N ILE A 7 5.37 10.60 -12.03
CA ILE A 7 4.00 10.81 -12.54
C ILE A 7 3.12 11.41 -11.44
N ILE A 8 3.30 10.95 -10.19
CA ILE A 8 2.55 11.42 -9.02
C ILE A 8 3.54 11.57 -7.87
N SER A 9 3.43 12.66 -7.13
CA SER A 9 4.06 12.85 -5.83
C SER A 9 2.99 12.92 -4.75
N GLN A 10 3.26 12.35 -3.58
CA GLN A 10 2.32 12.32 -2.46
C GLN A 10 3.07 12.11 -1.15
N THR A 11 2.48 12.61 -0.06
CA THR A 11 2.99 12.41 1.30
C THR A 11 2.15 11.35 2.00
N TRP A 12 2.81 10.38 2.66
CA TRP A 12 2.16 9.35 3.45
C TRP A 12 2.47 9.55 4.93
N GLY A 13 1.43 9.59 5.73
CA GLY A 13 1.52 9.76 7.18
C GLY A 13 0.63 8.77 7.93
N ASN A 14 0.89 8.61 9.22
CA ASN A 14 0.12 7.71 10.10
C ASN A 14 -0.08 6.32 9.46
N LEU A 15 1.02 5.71 9.02
CA LEU A 15 1.03 4.48 8.26
C LEU A 15 1.32 3.30 9.19
N PHE A 16 0.45 2.29 9.17
CA PHE A 16 0.54 1.10 10.02
C PHE A 16 0.60 -0.15 9.15
N PHE A 17 1.38 -1.15 9.60
CA PHE A 17 1.50 -2.44 8.93
C PHE A 17 0.98 -3.56 9.85
N LEU A 18 -0.17 -4.12 9.54
CA LEU A 18 -0.69 -5.33 10.19
C LEU A 18 -0.42 -6.52 9.28
N ASN A 19 0.41 -7.44 9.74
CA ASN A 19 0.90 -8.52 8.92
C ASN A 19 0.42 -9.86 9.45
N PHE A 20 -0.14 -10.69 8.57
CA PHE A 20 -0.70 -11.99 8.87
C PHE A 20 -0.01 -13.06 8.03
N ILE A 21 0.37 -14.17 8.66
CA ILE A 21 0.82 -15.36 7.94
C ILE A 21 -0.38 -15.98 7.22
N THR A 22 -0.22 -16.22 5.94
CA THR A 22 -1.29 -16.75 5.08
C THR A 22 -0.77 -17.96 4.32
N SER A 23 -1.60 -19.00 4.17
CA SER A 23 -1.17 -20.21 3.46
C SER A 23 -0.94 -19.94 1.97
N TYR A 24 0.07 -20.61 1.41
CA TYR A 24 0.34 -20.57 -0.04
C TYR A 24 -0.91 -20.89 -0.87
N GLY A 25 -1.63 -21.94 -0.51
CA GLY A 25 -2.82 -22.40 -1.26
C GLY A 25 -3.94 -21.36 -1.32
N ASN A 26 -4.14 -20.61 -0.23
CA ASN A 26 -5.14 -19.53 -0.21
C ASN A 26 -4.72 -18.37 -1.11
N LEU A 27 -3.47 -17.94 -1.01
CA LEU A 27 -2.96 -16.84 -1.85
C LEU A 27 -2.93 -17.23 -3.32
N ARG A 28 -2.54 -18.47 -3.63
CA ARG A 28 -2.43 -18.92 -5.03
C ARG A 28 -3.76 -18.94 -5.77
N LYS A 29 -4.87 -19.08 -5.07
CA LYS A 29 -6.22 -19.05 -5.67
C LYS A 29 -6.64 -17.64 -6.14
N ILE A 30 -6.10 -16.59 -5.51
CA ILE A 30 -6.57 -15.22 -5.70
C ILE A 30 -5.51 -14.28 -6.31
N VAL A 31 -4.23 -14.65 -6.26
CA VAL A 31 -3.16 -13.90 -6.93
C VAL A 31 -3.00 -14.37 -8.37
N PRO A 32 -2.87 -13.49 -9.38
CA PRO A 32 -2.67 -13.89 -10.78
C PRO A 32 -1.51 -14.88 -10.97
N GLN A 33 -1.68 -15.89 -11.85
CA GLN A 33 -0.73 -16.99 -11.99
C GLN A 33 0.68 -16.58 -12.42
N HIS A 34 0.79 -15.51 -13.21
CA HIS A 34 2.08 -14.98 -13.69
C HIS A 34 2.86 -14.17 -12.63
N LEU A 35 2.23 -13.83 -11.51
CA LEU A 35 2.92 -13.26 -10.35
C LEU A 35 3.33 -14.40 -9.41
N LYS A 36 4.63 -14.58 -9.20
CA LYS A 36 5.14 -15.56 -8.23
C LYS A 36 4.95 -15.03 -6.82
N LEU A 37 4.36 -15.83 -5.93
CA LEU A 37 4.26 -15.47 -4.51
C LEU A 37 5.64 -15.38 -3.89
N ASP A 38 5.91 -14.29 -3.17
CA ASP A 38 7.15 -14.07 -2.45
C ASP A 38 6.98 -14.46 -0.97
N SER A 39 8.02 -15.01 -0.35
CA SER A 39 8.00 -15.50 1.02
C SER A 39 9.26 -15.10 1.78
N PHE A 40 9.12 -14.92 3.07
CA PHE A 40 10.23 -14.75 4.00
C PHE A 40 10.36 -16.00 4.86
N GLN A 41 11.50 -16.67 4.77
CA GLN A 41 11.77 -17.96 5.48
C GLN A 41 10.66 -19.02 5.31
N GLY A 42 10.07 -19.10 4.11
CA GLY A 42 8.98 -20.04 3.80
C GLY A 42 7.59 -19.58 4.21
N TYR A 43 7.44 -18.44 4.90
CA TYR A 43 6.15 -17.87 5.30
C TYR A 43 5.69 -16.84 4.28
N TYR A 44 4.41 -16.94 3.90
CA TYR A 44 3.73 -15.96 3.04
C TYR A 44 2.93 -15.01 3.90
N PHE A 45 2.85 -13.74 3.47
CA PHE A 45 2.20 -12.70 4.25
C PHE A 45 1.09 -11.99 3.46
N THR A 46 0.06 -11.64 4.19
CA THR A 46 -0.95 -10.66 3.78
C THR A 46 -0.86 -9.48 4.74
N SER A 47 -0.91 -8.26 4.22
CA SER A 47 -0.84 -7.07 5.06
C SER A 47 -2.06 -6.19 4.86
N ILE A 48 -2.60 -5.70 5.98
CA ILE A 48 -3.57 -4.61 6.02
C ILE A 48 -2.79 -3.35 6.39
N VAL A 49 -2.90 -2.31 5.57
CA VAL A 49 -2.11 -1.09 5.73
C VAL A 49 -3.03 0.14 5.68
N PRO A 50 -3.53 0.61 6.84
CA PRO A 50 -4.20 1.91 6.93
C PRO A 50 -3.18 3.04 6.98
N PHE A 51 -3.45 4.14 6.30
CA PHE A 51 -2.62 5.34 6.32
C PHE A 51 -3.40 6.59 5.86
N GLN A 52 -2.77 7.74 6.03
CA GLN A 52 -3.23 9.00 5.45
C GLN A 52 -2.34 9.42 4.30
N MET A 53 -2.96 9.91 3.24
CA MET A 53 -2.28 10.49 2.10
C MET A 53 -2.59 11.98 2.04
N SER A 54 -1.56 12.78 1.72
CA SER A 54 -1.70 14.23 1.50
C SER A 54 -0.78 14.71 0.39
N ASP A 55 -0.91 15.97 0.02
CA ASP A 55 -0.03 16.69 -0.90
C ASP A 55 0.11 16.01 -2.27
N VAL A 56 -0.98 15.39 -2.73
CA VAL A 56 -1.00 14.74 -4.04
C VAL A 56 -0.83 15.77 -5.13
N SER A 57 0.19 15.60 -5.96
CA SER A 57 0.49 16.50 -7.08
C SER A 57 0.96 15.73 -8.31
N PHE A 58 0.78 16.34 -9.48
CA PHE A 58 1.33 15.89 -10.75
C PHE A 58 2.48 16.82 -11.18
N PRO A 59 3.33 16.41 -12.14
CA PRO A 59 4.36 17.28 -12.66
C PRO A 59 3.78 18.63 -13.13
N PHE A 60 4.43 19.69 -12.72
CA PHE A 60 4.06 21.07 -13.08
C PHE A 60 2.70 21.55 -12.56
N THR A 61 2.09 20.84 -11.61
CA THR A 61 0.85 21.28 -10.96
C THR A 61 1.09 21.54 -9.47
N PRO A 62 0.37 22.50 -8.86
CA PRO A 62 0.34 22.59 -7.40
C PRO A 62 -0.33 21.35 -6.79
N SER A 63 -0.10 21.13 -5.49
CA SER A 63 -0.81 20.08 -4.76
C SER A 63 -2.32 20.28 -4.86
N LEU A 64 -3.05 19.18 -5.06
CA LEU A 64 -4.49 19.23 -5.16
C LEU A 64 -5.12 19.71 -3.84
N PRO A 65 -6.02 20.68 -3.85
CA PRO A 65 -6.55 21.31 -2.64
C PRO A 65 -7.32 20.35 -1.69
N PHE A 66 -7.74 19.19 -2.18
CA PHE A 66 -8.44 18.13 -1.40
C PHE A 66 -7.64 16.84 -1.33
N SER A 67 -6.33 16.93 -1.33
CA SER A 67 -5.46 15.75 -1.41
C SER A 67 -5.28 15.01 -0.08
N ARG A 68 -5.92 15.45 1.00
CA ARG A 68 -5.90 14.68 2.26
C ARG A 68 -7.00 13.64 2.26
N LEU A 69 -6.60 12.38 2.23
CA LEU A 69 -7.51 11.23 2.25
C LEU A 69 -6.97 10.11 3.15
N ASN A 70 -7.89 9.27 3.62
CA ASN A 70 -7.53 8.04 4.30
C ASN A 70 -7.57 6.88 3.31
N GLU A 71 -6.63 5.98 3.44
CA GLU A 71 -6.54 4.77 2.62
C GLU A 71 -6.36 3.52 3.49
N LEU A 72 -6.98 2.43 3.07
CA LEU A 72 -6.80 1.11 3.64
C LEU A 72 -6.50 0.15 2.50
N ASN A 73 -5.30 -0.39 2.45
CA ASN A 73 -4.99 -1.39 1.46
C ASN A 73 -4.85 -2.80 2.07
N LEU A 74 -5.31 -3.78 1.32
CA LEU A 74 -5.08 -5.20 1.56
C LEU A 74 -4.15 -5.70 0.46
N ARG A 75 -2.96 -6.21 0.85
CA ARG A 75 -1.91 -6.56 -0.09
C ARG A 75 -1.17 -7.83 0.27
N THR A 76 -0.46 -8.40 -0.70
CA THR A 76 0.49 -9.49 -0.50
C THR A 76 1.79 -9.20 -1.26
N TYR A 77 2.77 -10.06 -1.07
CA TYR A 77 4.13 -9.92 -1.59
C TYR A 77 4.33 -10.88 -2.74
N VAL A 78 4.87 -10.35 -3.83
CA VAL A 78 5.04 -11.10 -5.07
C VAL A 78 6.37 -10.73 -5.73
N THR A 79 6.80 -11.58 -6.67
CA THR A 79 7.86 -11.24 -7.62
C THR A 79 7.35 -11.40 -9.05
N TYR A 80 7.79 -10.51 -9.93
CA TYR A 80 7.57 -10.61 -11.35
C TYR A 80 8.89 -10.34 -12.08
N GLU A 81 9.31 -11.28 -12.94
CA GLU A 81 10.61 -11.21 -13.66
C GLU A 81 11.79 -10.96 -12.70
N GLY A 82 11.78 -11.62 -11.54
CA GLY A 82 12.82 -11.47 -10.51
C GLY A 82 12.75 -10.18 -9.68
N VAL A 83 11.83 -9.27 -9.98
CA VAL A 83 11.66 -8.02 -9.24
C VAL A 83 10.66 -8.19 -8.10
N PRO A 84 11.07 -7.98 -6.83
CA PRO A 84 10.16 -8.07 -5.69
C PRO A 84 9.25 -6.84 -5.63
N GLY A 85 7.99 -7.07 -5.24
CA GLY A 85 7.00 -6.00 -5.10
C GLY A 85 5.75 -6.44 -4.36
N ILE A 86 4.70 -5.66 -4.47
CA ILE A 86 3.41 -5.90 -3.83
C ILE A 86 2.30 -6.06 -4.87
N TYR A 87 1.31 -6.87 -4.53
CA TYR A 87 0.07 -7.00 -5.26
C TYR A 87 -1.10 -6.62 -4.35
N PHE A 88 -1.95 -5.70 -4.82
CA PHE A 88 -3.10 -5.24 -4.07
C PHE A 88 -4.34 -6.08 -4.39
N PHE A 89 -4.97 -6.63 -3.37
CA PHE A 89 -6.31 -7.22 -3.49
C PHE A 89 -7.37 -6.12 -3.52
N THR A 90 -7.22 -5.12 -2.65
CA THR A 90 -8.10 -3.95 -2.59
C THR A 90 -7.35 -2.72 -2.11
N LEU A 91 -7.82 -1.57 -2.58
CA LEU A 91 -7.40 -0.24 -2.16
C LEU A 91 -8.67 0.55 -1.83
N ASP A 92 -8.98 0.69 -0.56
CA ASP A 92 -10.13 1.45 -0.12
C ASP A 92 -9.73 2.88 0.19
N SER A 93 -10.46 3.88 -0.29
CA SER A 93 -10.25 5.28 0.09
C SER A 93 -11.55 6.06 0.23
N ASN A 94 -11.51 7.13 0.99
CA ASN A 94 -12.66 8.01 1.21
C ASN A 94 -12.81 9.13 0.16
N HIS A 95 -12.07 9.05 -0.97
CA HIS A 95 -12.11 10.09 -1.99
C HIS A 95 -12.56 9.55 -3.36
N ARG A 96 -13.80 9.85 -3.76
CA ARG A 96 -14.43 9.29 -4.97
C ARG A 96 -13.69 9.62 -6.27
N ILE A 97 -13.24 10.87 -6.43
CA ILE A 97 -12.54 11.30 -7.64
C ILE A 97 -11.17 10.65 -7.75
N ALA A 98 -10.40 10.59 -6.65
CA ALA A 98 -9.11 9.91 -6.64
C ALA A 98 -9.26 8.42 -7.00
N ASN A 99 -10.30 7.75 -6.48
CA ASN A 99 -10.60 6.36 -6.81
C ASN A 99 -10.95 6.17 -8.29
N PHE A 100 -11.70 7.09 -8.87
CA PHE A 100 -12.04 7.05 -10.29
C PHE A 100 -10.78 7.16 -11.17
N VAL A 101 -9.91 8.14 -10.87
CA VAL A 101 -8.64 8.33 -11.59
C VAL A 101 -7.74 7.09 -11.44
N ALA A 102 -7.55 6.61 -10.23
CA ALA A 102 -6.68 5.47 -9.95
C ALA A 102 -7.14 4.17 -10.64
N ARG A 103 -8.45 3.92 -10.71
CA ARG A 103 -9.00 2.77 -11.44
C ARG A 103 -8.81 2.86 -12.95
N ASN A 104 -9.07 4.03 -13.53
CA ASN A 104 -9.11 4.16 -14.99
C ASN A 104 -7.73 4.39 -15.61
N PHE A 105 -6.81 5.02 -14.89
CA PHE A 105 -5.48 5.34 -15.42
C PHE A 105 -4.36 4.42 -14.90
N PHE A 106 -4.51 3.85 -13.69
CA PHE A 106 -3.49 3.01 -13.07
C PHE A 106 -3.93 1.55 -12.89
N HIS A 107 -5.15 1.21 -13.29
CA HIS A 107 -5.72 -0.15 -13.15
C HIS A 107 -5.60 -0.72 -11.73
N LEU A 108 -5.66 0.14 -10.72
CA LEU A 108 -5.59 -0.24 -9.32
C LEU A 108 -7.00 -0.53 -8.76
N PRO A 109 -7.17 -1.55 -7.90
CA PRO A 109 -8.49 -2.00 -7.42
C PRO A 109 -9.07 -1.09 -6.32
N TYR A 110 -9.14 0.23 -6.60
CA TYR A 110 -9.69 1.20 -5.66
C TYR A 110 -11.21 1.06 -5.48
N ARG A 111 -11.64 1.17 -4.22
CA ARG A 111 -13.05 1.20 -3.83
C ARG A 111 -13.31 2.38 -2.91
N TYR A 112 -14.53 2.93 -2.98
CA TYR A 112 -14.93 3.95 -2.03
C TYR A 112 -15.30 3.30 -0.70
N SER A 113 -14.78 3.85 0.40
CA SER A 113 -15.15 3.48 1.76
C SER A 113 -15.18 4.73 2.64
N ASN A 114 -16.17 4.84 3.48
CA ASN A 114 -16.18 5.90 4.49
C ASN A 114 -15.15 5.57 5.57
N MET A 115 -14.21 6.48 5.81
CA MET A 115 -13.06 6.24 6.69
C MET A 115 -12.77 7.44 7.58
N HIS A 116 -12.43 7.13 8.81
CA HIS A 116 -12.01 8.10 9.81
C HIS A 116 -10.77 7.61 10.54
N LEU A 117 -9.80 8.50 10.71
CA LEU A 117 -8.67 8.30 11.60
C LEU A 117 -8.77 9.30 12.75
N ARG A 118 -8.81 8.79 13.98
CA ARG A 118 -8.72 9.58 15.21
C ARG A 118 -7.38 9.32 15.85
N LYS A 119 -6.75 10.39 16.32
CA LYS A 119 -5.48 10.35 17.05
C LYS A 119 -5.67 11.01 18.40
N ASN A 120 -5.25 10.31 19.46
CA ASN A 120 -5.17 10.87 20.81
C ASN A 120 -3.81 10.46 21.39
N GLU A 121 -2.89 11.42 21.50
CA GLU A 121 -1.48 11.18 21.89
C GLU A 121 -0.84 10.04 21.07
N ASN A 122 -0.55 8.90 21.73
CA ASN A 122 0.05 7.71 21.11
C ASN A 122 -0.96 6.68 20.66
N PHE A 123 -2.25 6.95 20.84
CA PHE A 123 -3.32 6.05 20.47
C PHE A 123 -3.99 6.48 19.17
N TYR A 124 -4.16 5.55 18.26
CA TYR A 124 -4.78 5.75 16.98
C TYR A 124 -5.95 4.80 16.80
N GLN A 125 -7.06 5.31 16.34
CA GLN A 125 -8.23 4.52 15.96
C GLN A 125 -8.57 4.79 14.50
N PHE A 126 -8.48 3.76 13.68
CA PHE A 126 -8.86 3.78 12.28
C PHE A 126 -10.16 3.01 12.10
N LYS A 127 -11.16 3.66 11.50
CA LYS A 127 -12.47 3.06 11.23
C LYS A 127 -12.83 3.24 9.77
N SER A 128 -13.25 2.14 9.13
CA SER A 128 -13.76 2.09 7.77
C SER A 128 -15.05 1.27 7.70
N ASN A 129 -15.64 1.16 6.51
CA ASN A 129 -16.77 0.25 6.29
C ASN A 129 -16.38 -1.23 6.44
N HIS A 130 -15.08 -1.55 6.38
CA HIS A 130 -14.57 -2.92 6.30
C HIS A 130 -13.71 -3.33 7.50
N ALA A 131 -13.21 -2.36 8.29
CA ALA A 131 -12.33 -2.63 9.42
C ALA A 131 -12.44 -1.54 10.49
N GLU A 132 -12.30 -1.94 11.74
CA GLU A 132 -12.07 -1.06 12.87
C GLU A 132 -10.80 -1.52 13.58
N LEU A 133 -9.80 -0.65 13.65
CA LEU A 133 -8.46 -0.98 14.10
C LEU A 133 -8.01 0.07 15.13
N SER A 134 -7.35 -0.38 16.17
CA SER A 134 -6.78 0.48 17.20
C SER A 134 -5.30 0.18 17.38
N PHE A 135 -4.48 1.21 17.43
CA PHE A 135 -3.04 1.11 17.54
C PHE A 135 -2.51 1.97 18.66
N LYS A 136 -1.50 1.47 19.36
CA LYS A 136 -0.69 2.27 20.26
C LYS A 136 0.73 2.32 19.71
N ILE A 137 1.26 3.52 19.52
CA ILE A 137 2.63 3.69 19.05
C ILE A 137 3.59 3.47 20.22
N GLY A 138 4.58 2.62 19.98
CA GLY A 138 5.68 2.35 20.91
C GLY A 138 6.89 3.23 20.68
N GLN A 139 8.03 2.77 21.13
CA GLN A 139 9.31 3.41 20.86
C GLN A 139 9.83 3.04 19.46
N SER A 140 10.64 3.92 18.89
CA SER A 140 11.34 3.66 17.63
C SER A 140 12.26 2.44 17.77
N ARG A 141 12.30 1.60 16.75
CA ARG A 141 13.11 0.39 16.72
C ARG A 141 13.82 0.17 15.41
N VAL A 142 14.94 -0.53 15.45
CA VAL A 142 15.67 -0.95 14.25
C VAL A 142 14.89 -2.05 13.54
N LYS A 143 14.80 -1.95 12.21
CA LYS A 143 14.19 -2.98 11.37
C LYS A 143 15.02 -4.27 11.40
N ASN A 144 14.36 -5.39 11.61
CA ASN A 144 14.90 -6.70 11.31
C ASN A 144 14.66 -7.09 9.84
N ASP A 145 15.13 -8.26 9.41
CA ASP A 145 15.03 -8.67 8.02
C ASP A 145 13.59 -8.95 7.56
N ARG A 146 12.72 -9.42 8.47
CA ARG A 146 11.28 -9.54 8.19
C ARG A 146 10.64 -8.17 7.98
N ASP A 147 11.00 -7.18 8.77
CA ASP A 147 10.49 -5.81 8.61
C ASP A 147 10.91 -5.23 7.26
N LYS A 148 12.17 -5.43 6.86
CA LYS A 148 12.65 -5.03 5.52
C LYS A 148 11.89 -5.75 4.41
N PHE A 149 11.68 -7.07 4.54
CA PHE A 149 10.88 -7.85 3.59
C PHE A 149 9.48 -7.26 3.41
N ILE A 150 8.84 -6.83 4.49
CA ILE A 150 7.48 -6.29 4.50
C ILE A 150 7.41 -4.85 4.00
N THR A 151 8.35 -4.00 4.42
CA THR A 151 8.25 -2.55 4.26
C THR A 151 9.05 -2.00 3.08
N ASP A 152 10.16 -2.63 2.71
CA ASP A 152 11.07 -2.10 1.69
C ASP A 152 10.71 -2.66 0.30
N ARG A 153 9.51 -2.32 -0.17
CA ARG A 153 8.94 -2.73 -1.45
C ARG A 153 8.70 -1.51 -2.32
N TYR A 154 9.49 -1.41 -3.37
CA TYR A 154 9.52 -0.23 -4.26
C TYR A 154 8.79 -0.46 -5.58
N PHE A 155 8.15 -1.61 -5.75
CA PHE A 155 7.33 -1.91 -6.92
C PHE A 155 5.96 -2.41 -6.51
N LEU A 156 4.99 -2.03 -7.29
CA LEU A 156 3.65 -2.60 -7.25
C LEU A 156 3.33 -3.25 -8.60
N PHE A 157 2.57 -4.32 -8.55
CA PHE A 157 2.09 -5.00 -9.74
C PHE A 157 0.57 -5.01 -9.73
N THR A 158 0.01 -4.72 -10.89
CA THR A 158 -1.42 -4.86 -11.14
C THR A 158 -1.63 -5.53 -12.49
N GLN A 159 -2.85 -5.93 -12.79
CA GLN A 159 -3.17 -6.61 -14.03
C GLN A 159 -4.21 -5.83 -14.80
N ASP A 160 -3.95 -5.62 -16.09
CA ASP A 160 -4.95 -5.21 -17.06
C ASP A 160 -5.11 -6.32 -18.11
N LYS A 161 -6.27 -6.99 -18.09
CA LYS A 161 -6.58 -8.14 -18.97
C LYS A 161 -5.48 -9.21 -18.91
N LYS A 162 -4.58 -9.26 -19.90
CA LYS A 162 -3.47 -10.22 -20.01
C LYS A 162 -2.10 -9.63 -19.67
N PHE A 163 -2.02 -8.32 -19.42
CA PHE A 163 -0.75 -7.65 -19.19
C PHE A 163 -0.52 -7.38 -17.69
N VAL A 164 0.71 -7.59 -17.26
CA VAL A 164 1.16 -7.12 -15.94
C VAL A 164 1.64 -5.68 -16.10
N LEU A 165 1.05 -4.79 -15.31
CA LEU A 165 1.51 -3.42 -15.20
C LEU A 165 2.38 -3.29 -13.97
N ARG A 166 3.53 -2.63 -14.12
CA ARG A 166 4.49 -2.38 -13.05
C ARG A 166 4.55 -0.89 -12.74
N GLY A 167 4.20 -0.52 -11.53
CA GLY A 167 4.43 0.82 -11.00
C GLY A 167 5.67 0.83 -10.09
N GLN A 168 6.50 1.86 -10.20
CA GLN A 168 7.60 2.09 -9.27
C GLN A 168 7.18 3.16 -8.26
N VAL A 169 7.41 2.89 -6.98
CA VAL A 169 7.15 3.81 -5.87
C VAL A 169 8.49 4.11 -5.19
N LEU A 170 8.88 5.37 -5.21
CA LEU A 170 10.10 5.82 -4.55
C LEU A 170 9.73 6.50 -3.23
N HIS A 171 10.24 5.99 -2.14
CA HIS A 171 10.09 6.57 -0.81
C HIS A 171 11.35 6.32 0.02
N GLU A 172 11.55 7.17 1.03
CA GLU A 172 12.58 6.93 2.02
C GLU A 172 12.27 5.68 2.86
N PRO A 173 13.29 4.98 3.37
CA PRO A 173 13.07 3.85 4.25
C PRO A 173 12.22 4.24 5.49
N TRP A 174 11.21 3.44 5.78
CA TRP A 174 10.32 3.70 6.92
C TRP A 174 11.06 3.59 8.26
N VAL A 175 10.83 4.53 9.15
CA VAL A 175 11.18 4.39 10.57
C VAL A 175 10.02 3.69 11.26
N LEU A 176 10.30 2.62 12.00
CA LEU A 176 9.28 1.84 12.71
C LEU A 176 9.23 2.19 14.21
N HIS A 177 8.03 2.23 14.74
CA HIS A 177 7.73 2.48 16.14
C HIS A 177 6.91 1.35 16.75
#